data_00a852a52b5fad32d5198c3b9ea548bb
#
_entry.id   00a852a52b5fad32d5198c3b9ea548bb
#
_cell.length_a   1.000
_cell.length_b   1.000
_cell.length_c   1.000
_cell.angle_alpha   90.00
_cell.angle_beta   90.00
_cell.angle_gamma   90.00
#
_symmetry.space_group_name_H-M   'P 1'
#
loop_
_entity.id
_entity.type
_entity.pdbx_description
1 polymer ?
#
loop_
_entity_poly.entity_id
_entity_poly.type
_entity_poly.pdbx_seq_one_letter_code
_entity_poly.pdbx_strand_id
1 'polypeptide(L)'
;MVNSDFMNKTDWGAWRFMKKIRKIILIILGSLLCLVIIYKCFISGHSMPIFKDTSISEYRTIELGNTKQSVLIRGEDKSNPVLLYMHGGPGNPETSFIVPYQKEWEKHFIVVNWDQRGSGRSYDAELDVETLTTEQICSDAIELTAYLKKEFQVDKIYLVCHSYGTYVGMKCIQMRPEDYYAYVGTGQIANQQENERKLIAYALEMAKKDSNQEALDELALLGDLPYDKTDFGNKISLSRKWTTYYGGAMYGRDNVNCLYAEALIRPEYSLMDFMHFLKGEDLYYSNTERDQARWELFNANLYEEIPSVEIPIYFVQGRNDFITSYGECEKYFHEIQAPHKELIPISECAHNPIVEKTDDVSDILINKVLLTK
;
A
#
# COMPACT_ATOMS: atom_id res chain seq x y z
N MET A 1 -2.44 57.12 32.45
CA MET A 1 -1.41 56.49 33.28
C MET A 1 -1.81 55.06 33.46
N VAL A 2 -1.24 54.18 32.64
CA VAL A 2 -1.52 52.74 32.67
C VAL A 2 -0.37 52.09 33.44
N ASN A 3 -0.72 51.38 34.51
CA ASN A 3 0.17 50.66 35.40
C ASN A 3 1.09 49.71 34.64
N SER A 4 2.40 49.89 34.77
CA SER A 4 3.41 48.88 34.43
C SER A 4 3.47 47.89 35.61
N ASP A 5 2.77 46.79 35.48
CA ASP A 5 2.71 45.75 36.48
C ASP A 5 4.09 45.10 36.71
N PHE A 6 4.52 45.19 37.94
CA PHE A 6 5.68 44.55 38.53
C PHE A 6 5.62 43.03 38.41
N MET A 7 6.30 42.45 37.44
CA MET A 7 6.67 41.03 37.53
C MET A 7 7.62 40.84 38.72
N ASN A 8 7.22 39.99 39.65
CA ASN A 8 7.95 39.68 40.87
C ASN A 8 9.29 39.00 40.52
N LYS A 9 10.38 39.21 41.30
CA LYS A 9 11.71 38.60 41.03
C LYS A 9 11.66 37.07 40.90
N THR A 10 10.72 36.42 41.55
CA THR A 10 10.44 34.97 41.43
C THR A 10 9.91 34.59 40.04
N ASP A 11 9.05 35.41 39.45
CA ASP A 11 8.49 35.17 38.09
C ASP A 11 9.55 35.34 37.00
N TRP A 12 10.48 36.27 37.17
CA TRP A 12 11.63 36.41 36.29
C TRP A 12 12.59 35.20 36.34
N GLY A 13 12.78 34.63 37.53
CA GLY A 13 13.58 33.41 37.72
C GLY A 13 12.95 32.20 37.00
N ALA A 14 11.66 31.98 37.22
CA ALA A 14 10.89 30.92 36.58
C ALA A 14 10.86 31.09 35.05
N TRP A 15 10.64 32.29 34.54
CA TRP A 15 10.65 32.61 33.11
C TRP A 15 12.01 32.32 32.43
N ARG A 16 13.12 32.74 33.08
CA ARG A 16 14.50 32.44 32.58
C ARG A 16 14.77 30.94 32.59
N PHE A 17 14.32 30.22 33.61
CA PHE A 17 14.47 28.79 33.73
C PHE A 17 13.68 28.05 32.62
N MET A 18 12.42 28.42 32.40
CA MET A 18 11.61 27.90 31.32
C MET A 18 12.19 28.17 29.92
N LYS A 19 12.73 29.40 29.69
CA LYS A 19 13.44 29.71 28.44
C LYS A 19 14.68 28.83 28.25
N LYS A 20 15.44 28.56 29.31
CA LYS A 20 16.62 27.68 29.25
C LYS A 20 16.21 26.23 28.92
N ILE A 21 15.18 25.72 29.56
CA ILE A 21 14.63 24.38 29.27
C ILE A 21 14.17 24.33 27.82
N ARG A 22 13.39 25.31 27.38
CA ARG A 22 12.88 25.35 25.99
C ARG A 22 14.03 25.39 24.97
N LYS A 23 15.11 26.13 25.26
CA LYS A 23 16.30 26.13 24.41
C LYS A 23 17.01 24.76 24.38
N ILE A 24 17.14 24.09 25.52
CA ILE A 24 17.72 22.74 25.60
C ILE A 24 16.89 21.75 24.81
N ILE A 25 15.56 21.76 24.96
CA ILE A 25 14.64 20.91 24.21
C ILE A 25 14.79 21.15 22.71
N LEU A 26 14.85 22.41 22.25
CA LEU A 26 15.05 22.74 20.85
C LEU A 26 16.39 22.25 20.31
N ILE A 27 17.47 22.33 21.11
CA ILE A 27 18.77 21.79 20.71
C ILE A 27 18.72 20.26 20.59
N ILE A 28 18.10 19.58 21.56
CA ILE A 28 17.95 18.12 21.53
C ILE A 28 17.13 17.70 20.29
N LEU A 29 15.99 18.34 20.04
CA LEU A 29 15.16 18.06 18.88
C LEU A 29 15.91 18.33 17.56
N GLY A 30 16.65 19.44 17.48
CA GLY A 30 17.49 19.77 16.33
C GLY A 30 18.60 18.73 16.11
N SER A 31 19.24 18.27 17.19
CA SER A 31 20.27 17.22 17.10
C SER A 31 19.69 15.88 16.67
N LEU A 32 18.51 15.49 17.18
CA LEU A 32 17.81 14.27 16.76
C LEU A 32 17.41 14.35 15.27
N LEU A 33 16.89 15.49 14.84
CA LEU A 33 16.55 15.71 13.43
C LEU A 33 17.80 15.59 12.54
N CYS A 34 18.93 16.19 12.94
CA CYS A 34 20.20 16.05 12.22
C CYS A 34 20.65 14.58 12.12
N LEU A 35 20.54 13.83 13.22
CA LEU A 35 20.88 12.41 13.21
C LEU A 35 19.98 11.59 12.27
N VAL A 36 18.68 11.87 12.24
CA VAL A 36 17.74 11.25 11.31
C VAL A 36 18.10 11.58 9.87
N ILE A 37 18.41 12.84 9.58
CA ILE A 37 18.83 13.28 8.24
C ILE A 37 20.14 12.58 7.82
N ILE A 38 21.14 12.53 8.70
CA ILE A 38 22.41 11.83 8.44
C ILE A 38 22.14 10.34 8.16
N TYR A 39 21.34 9.68 9.00
CA TYR A 39 20.94 8.30 8.80
C TYR A 39 20.28 8.11 7.41
N LYS A 40 19.30 8.94 7.09
CA LYS A 40 18.56 8.86 5.83
C LYS A 40 19.39 9.18 4.59
N CYS A 41 20.36 10.08 4.69
CA CYS A 41 21.21 10.46 3.56
C CYS A 41 22.37 9.50 3.32
N PHE A 42 22.91 8.85 4.36
CA PHE A 42 24.19 8.14 4.26
C PHE A 42 24.12 6.65 4.64
N ILE A 43 23.09 6.21 5.38
CA ILE A 43 23.01 4.86 5.93
C ILE A 43 21.83 4.08 5.35
N SER A 44 20.72 4.74 4.99
CA SER A 44 19.54 4.10 4.44
C SER A 44 19.59 3.98 2.90
N GLY A 45 18.54 3.42 2.31
CA GLY A 45 18.48 3.13 0.86
C GLY A 45 19.11 1.78 0.50
N HIS A 46 19.28 0.91 1.48
CA HIS A 46 19.88 -0.42 1.33
C HIS A 46 18.97 -1.51 1.88
N SER A 47 19.01 -2.68 1.28
CA SER A 47 18.43 -3.86 1.89
C SER A 47 19.22 -4.27 3.12
N MET A 48 18.55 -4.45 4.27
CA MET A 48 19.21 -4.96 5.46
C MET A 48 19.68 -6.41 5.23
N PRO A 49 20.95 -6.74 5.54
CA PRO A 49 21.49 -8.06 5.27
C PRO A 49 20.76 -9.16 6.05
N ILE A 50 20.64 -10.31 5.43
CA ILE A 50 20.22 -11.57 6.08
C ILE A 50 21.50 -12.39 6.26
N PHE A 51 21.87 -12.69 7.51
CA PHE A 51 23.15 -13.33 7.85
C PHE A 51 23.07 -14.86 7.73
N LYS A 52 22.84 -15.35 6.48
CA LYS A 52 22.90 -16.77 6.11
C LYS A 52 23.60 -16.89 4.75
N ASP A 53 24.44 -17.90 4.57
CA ASP A 53 25.22 -18.09 3.34
C ASP A 53 24.33 -18.36 2.12
N THR A 54 23.14 -18.94 2.33
CA THR A 54 22.15 -19.22 1.28
C THR A 54 21.24 -18.05 0.97
N SER A 55 21.33 -16.96 1.74
CA SER A 55 20.37 -15.84 1.66
C SER A 55 20.59 -14.94 0.46
N ILE A 56 19.52 -14.18 0.17
CA ILE A 56 19.54 -13.06 -0.77
C ILE A 56 18.89 -11.84 -0.08
N SER A 57 19.52 -10.67 -0.23
CA SER A 57 18.97 -9.41 0.31
C SER A 57 19.54 -8.23 -0.48
N GLU A 58 18.91 -7.88 -1.58
CA GLU A 58 19.43 -6.87 -2.51
C GLU A 58 18.34 -6.13 -3.26
N TYR A 59 18.65 -4.90 -3.68
CA TYR A 59 17.89 -4.18 -4.69
C TYR A 59 18.40 -4.51 -6.08
N ARG A 60 17.48 -4.65 -7.02
CA ARG A 60 17.79 -4.70 -8.46
C ARG A 60 16.98 -3.67 -9.21
N THR A 61 17.59 -3.11 -10.24
CA THR A 61 16.91 -2.30 -11.24
C THR A 61 16.76 -3.13 -12.50
N ILE A 62 15.52 -3.29 -12.95
CA ILE A 62 15.14 -4.12 -14.10
C ILE A 62 14.48 -3.21 -15.11
N GLU A 63 14.77 -3.40 -16.38
CA GLU A 63 14.08 -2.71 -17.48
C GLU A 63 12.79 -3.47 -17.79
N LEU A 64 11.64 -2.83 -17.55
CA LEU A 64 10.30 -3.35 -17.76
C LEU A 64 9.51 -2.32 -18.56
N GLY A 65 8.90 -2.71 -19.67
CA GLY A 65 8.12 -1.80 -20.51
C GLY A 65 8.89 -0.52 -20.90
N ASN A 66 10.18 -0.64 -21.26
CA ASN A 66 11.09 0.46 -21.58
C ASN A 66 11.35 1.48 -20.45
N THR A 67 11.14 1.12 -19.20
CA THR A 67 11.48 1.94 -18.03
C THR A 67 12.26 1.14 -17.00
N LYS A 68 13.13 1.84 -16.26
CA LYS A 68 13.89 1.24 -15.16
C LYS A 68 13.02 1.17 -13.92
N GLN A 69 12.77 -0.04 -13.45
CA GLN A 69 11.95 -0.28 -12.27
C GLN A 69 12.75 -1.04 -11.21
N SER A 70 12.46 -0.75 -9.95
CA SER A 70 13.19 -1.29 -8.81
C SER A 70 12.44 -2.43 -8.14
N VAL A 71 13.16 -3.49 -7.83
CA VAL A 71 12.67 -4.58 -6.99
C VAL A 71 13.61 -4.78 -5.80
N LEU A 72 13.03 -5.05 -4.64
CA LEU A 72 13.74 -5.53 -3.46
C LEU A 72 13.55 -7.03 -3.34
N ILE A 73 14.63 -7.81 -3.40
CA ILE A 73 14.60 -9.26 -3.35
C ILE A 73 15.21 -9.72 -2.01
N ARG A 74 14.42 -10.48 -1.23
CA ARG A 74 14.82 -10.93 0.10
C ARG A 74 14.39 -12.37 0.36
N GLY A 75 15.26 -13.17 0.97
CA GLY A 75 14.96 -14.55 1.37
C GLY A 75 16.13 -15.17 2.12
N GLU A 76 15.83 -16.05 3.06
CA GLU A 76 16.86 -16.75 3.84
C GLU A 76 17.52 -17.88 3.05
N ASP A 77 16.86 -18.39 2.01
CA ASP A 77 17.39 -19.42 1.14
C ASP A 77 16.99 -19.17 -0.33
N LYS A 78 18.00 -19.09 -1.22
CA LYS A 78 17.80 -18.88 -2.66
C LYS A 78 17.12 -20.08 -3.36
N SER A 79 17.00 -21.21 -2.69
CA SER A 79 16.26 -22.37 -3.20
C SER A 79 14.77 -22.37 -2.88
N ASN A 80 14.32 -21.42 -2.07
CA ASN A 80 12.90 -21.25 -1.76
C ASN A 80 12.10 -20.80 -2.99
N PRO A 81 10.80 -21.11 -3.07
CA PRO A 81 9.93 -20.61 -4.13
C PRO A 81 9.85 -19.07 -4.12
N VAL A 82 9.67 -18.50 -5.31
CA VAL A 82 9.57 -17.05 -5.48
C VAL A 82 8.14 -16.59 -5.19
N LEU A 83 8.02 -15.49 -4.45
CA LEU A 83 6.78 -14.79 -4.17
C LEU A 83 6.93 -13.34 -4.62
N LEU A 84 6.13 -12.93 -5.61
CA LEU A 84 6.03 -11.53 -6.03
C LEU A 84 4.94 -10.83 -5.22
N TYR A 85 5.32 -9.74 -4.55
CA TYR A 85 4.40 -8.85 -3.86
C TYR A 85 4.12 -7.60 -4.70
N MET A 86 2.84 -7.34 -4.96
CA MET A 86 2.37 -6.19 -5.74
C MET A 86 1.57 -5.24 -4.83
N HIS A 87 2.11 -4.05 -4.64
CA HIS A 87 1.54 -3.03 -3.78
C HIS A 87 0.27 -2.37 -4.34
N GLY A 88 -0.42 -1.64 -3.47
CA GLY A 88 -1.63 -0.89 -3.76
C GLY A 88 -1.41 0.48 -4.42
N GLY A 89 -2.38 1.36 -4.29
CA GLY A 89 -2.41 2.71 -4.86
C GLY A 89 -3.51 2.85 -5.91
N PRO A 90 -3.21 3.08 -7.20
CA PRO A 90 -1.91 3.05 -7.90
C PRO A 90 -0.90 4.07 -7.37
N GLY A 91 0.39 3.81 -7.59
CA GLY A 91 1.45 4.76 -7.29
C GLY A 91 1.88 4.89 -5.83
N ASN A 92 1.37 4.03 -4.92
CA ASN A 92 1.71 4.05 -3.50
C ASN A 92 2.58 2.83 -3.13
N PRO A 93 3.92 2.89 -3.32
CA PRO A 93 4.79 1.76 -3.11
C PRO A 93 4.93 1.41 -1.62
N GLU A 94 4.88 0.13 -1.30
CA GLU A 94 4.88 -0.36 0.07
C GLU A 94 6.24 -0.90 0.53
N THR A 95 7.21 -1.05 -0.37
CA THR A 95 8.56 -1.57 -0.07
C THR A 95 9.20 -0.87 1.12
N SER A 96 8.96 0.43 1.30
CA SER A 96 9.56 1.21 2.37
C SER A 96 9.11 0.81 3.78
N PHE A 97 7.91 0.24 3.94
CA PHE A 97 7.36 -0.10 5.25
C PHE A 97 6.91 -1.55 5.40
N ILE A 98 6.71 -2.29 4.30
CA ILE A 98 6.13 -3.65 4.36
C ILE A 98 7.14 -4.73 4.81
N VAL A 99 8.43 -4.53 4.55
CA VAL A 99 9.50 -5.53 4.79
C VAL A 99 9.51 -6.11 6.21
N PRO A 100 9.32 -5.32 7.28
CA PRO A 100 9.28 -5.88 8.64
C PRO A 100 8.17 -6.90 8.87
N TYR A 101 7.06 -6.76 8.17
CA TYR A 101 5.88 -7.63 8.25
C TYR A 101 6.01 -8.91 7.41
N GLN A 102 7.06 -8.98 6.58
CA GLN A 102 7.37 -10.12 5.70
C GLN A 102 8.50 -11.01 6.23
N LYS A 103 9.00 -10.77 7.44
CA LYS A 103 10.15 -11.52 7.99
C LYS A 103 9.92 -13.02 8.09
N GLU A 104 8.71 -13.44 8.42
CA GLU A 104 8.38 -14.86 8.45
C GLU A 104 8.31 -15.44 7.04
N TRP A 105 7.85 -14.65 6.05
CA TRP A 105 7.80 -15.08 4.64
C TRP A 105 9.20 -15.30 4.07
N GLU A 106 10.21 -14.46 4.44
CA GLU A 106 11.61 -14.57 4.00
C GLU A 106 12.25 -15.92 4.35
N LYS A 107 11.71 -16.65 5.34
CA LYS A 107 12.18 -18.01 5.70
C LYS A 107 11.70 -19.09 4.73
N HIS A 108 10.58 -18.85 4.07
CA HIS A 108 9.87 -19.84 3.24
C HIS A 108 9.81 -19.48 1.77
N PHE A 109 10.04 -18.20 1.43
CA PHE A 109 10.00 -17.65 0.08
C PHE A 109 11.22 -16.77 -0.20
N ILE A 110 11.53 -16.62 -1.48
CA ILE A 110 12.23 -15.45 -2.00
C ILE A 110 11.14 -14.39 -2.23
N VAL A 111 11.05 -13.41 -1.33
CA VAL A 111 10.06 -12.33 -1.39
C VAL A 111 10.59 -11.22 -2.28
N VAL A 112 9.84 -10.86 -3.30
CA VAL A 112 10.15 -9.80 -4.26
C VAL A 112 9.13 -8.68 -4.08
N ASN A 113 9.56 -7.56 -3.51
CA ASN A 113 8.77 -6.33 -3.44
C ASN A 113 9.09 -5.46 -4.64
N TRP A 114 8.10 -5.13 -5.45
CA TRP A 114 8.24 -4.34 -6.66
C TRP A 114 7.67 -2.94 -6.46
N ASP A 115 8.50 -1.92 -6.64
CA ASP A 115 8.02 -0.56 -6.80
C ASP A 115 7.55 -0.41 -8.25
N GLN A 116 6.25 -0.32 -8.45
CA GLN A 116 5.64 -0.27 -9.78
C GLN A 116 6.06 1.01 -10.53
N ARG A 117 5.88 1.00 -11.84
CA ARG A 117 6.17 2.13 -12.75
C ARG A 117 5.83 3.49 -12.13
N GLY A 118 6.78 4.43 -12.14
CA GLY A 118 6.58 5.81 -11.68
C GLY A 118 6.47 5.98 -10.15
N SER A 119 6.63 4.92 -9.35
CA SER A 119 6.49 4.99 -7.90
C SER A 119 7.79 4.63 -7.16
N GLY A 120 7.98 5.19 -5.95
CA GLY A 120 9.12 4.89 -5.09
C GLY A 120 10.46 4.97 -5.80
N ARG A 121 11.25 3.89 -5.74
CA ARG A 121 12.55 3.81 -6.42
C ARG A 121 12.45 3.64 -7.94
N SER A 122 11.24 3.39 -8.45
CA SER A 122 10.93 3.36 -9.89
C SER A 122 10.42 4.72 -10.41
N TYR A 123 10.46 5.77 -9.58
CA TYR A 123 10.10 7.11 -10.00
C TYR A 123 11.12 7.64 -11.01
N ASP A 124 10.61 8.17 -12.11
CA ASP A 124 11.37 8.88 -13.15
C ASP A 124 10.65 10.20 -13.47
N ALA A 125 11.35 11.33 -13.39
CA ALA A 125 10.79 12.63 -13.68
C ALA A 125 10.48 12.84 -15.19
N GLU A 126 11.13 12.06 -16.05
CA GLU A 126 10.95 12.08 -17.51
C GLU A 126 9.97 11.00 -17.99
N LEU A 127 9.31 10.28 -17.05
CA LEU A 127 8.35 9.25 -17.40
C LEU A 127 7.20 9.83 -18.22
N ASP A 128 6.90 9.19 -19.34
CA ASP A 128 5.69 9.48 -20.09
C ASP A 128 4.46 9.06 -19.27
N VAL A 129 3.74 10.05 -18.74
CA VAL A 129 2.57 9.83 -17.88
C VAL A 129 1.42 9.12 -18.59
N GLU A 130 1.37 9.17 -19.92
CA GLU A 130 0.36 8.42 -20.72
C GLU A 130 0.58 6.90 -20.60
N THR A 131 1.75 6.46 -20.11
CA THR A 131 2.04 5.04 -19.84
C THR A 131 1.57 4.58 -18.45
N LEU A 132 1.04 5.49 -17.63
CA LEU A 132 0.49 5.16 -16.30
C LEU A 132 -0.93 4.60 -16.44
N THR A 133 -1.04 3.44 -17.07
CA THR A 133 -2.29 2.69 -17.29
C THR A 133 -2.22 1.33 -16.63
N THR A 134 -3.37 0.77 -16.27
CA THR A 134 -3.45 -0.59 -15.71
C THR A 134 -2.91 -1.62 -16.71
N GLU A 135 -3.15 -1.44 -18.00
CA GLU A 135 -2.65 -2.33 -19.06
C GLU A 135 -1.12 -2.36 -19.08
N GLN A 136 -0.47 -1.20 -19.03
CA GLN A 136 0.99 -1.13 -19.03
C GLN A 136 1.57 -1.72 -17.73
N ILE A 137 0.96 -1.48 -16.59
CA ILE A 137 1.40 -2.05 -15.31
C ILE A 137 1.22 -3.57 -15.31
N CYS A 138 0.17 -4.11 -15.91
CA CYS A 138 0.02 -5.56 -16.12
C CYS A 138 1.12 -6.12 -17.04
N SER A 139 1.46 -5.43 -18.12
CA SER A 139 2.56 -5.81 -19.01
C SER A 139 3.89 -5.86 -18.25
N ASP A 140 4.20 -4.82 -17.48
CA ASP A 140 5.40 -4.77 -16.64
C ASP A 140 5.44 -5.92 -15.62
N ALA A 141 4.31 -6.25 -15.00
CA ALA A 141 4.19 -7.36 -14.05
C ALA A 141 4.45 -8.73 -14.71
N ILE A 142 3.96 -8.93 -15.94
CA ILE A 142 4.22 -10.15 -16.73
C ILE A 142 5.70 -10.24 -17.13
N GLU A 143 6.30 -9.14 -17.57
CA GLU A 143 7.74 -9.08 -17.89
C GLU A 143 8.59 -9.36 -16.64
N LEU A 144 8.22 -8.78 -15.48
CA LEU A 144 8.89 -9.04 -14.20
C LEU A 144 8.74 -10.52 -13.80
N THR A 145 7.56 -11.11 -13.95
CA THR A 145 7.32 -12.52 -13.67
C THR A 145 8.22 -13.41 -14.53
N ALA A 146 8.32 -13.13 -15.84
CA ALA A 146 9.20 -13.85 -16.75
C ALA A 146 10.69 -13.70 -16.37
N TYR A 147 11.10 -12.50 -15.96
CA TYR A 147 12.44 -12.25 -15.44
C TYR A 147 12.73 -13.10 -14.20
N LEU A 148 11.84 -13.09 -13.22
CA LEU A 148 12.00 -13.83 -11.96
C LEU A 148 12.06 -15.34 -12.19
N LYS A 149 11.19 -15.88 -13.06
CA LYS A 149 11.22 -17.30 -13.43
C LYS A 149 12.56 -17.70 -14.03
N LYS A 150 13.11 -16.89 -14.93
CA LYS A 150 14.42 -17.11 -15.55
C LYS A 150 15.56 -17.00 -14.54
N GLU A 151 15.54 -15.96 -13.72
CA GLU A 151 16.61 -15.67 -12.74
C GLU A 151 16.74 -16.78 -11.70
N PHE A 152 15.61 -17.23 -11.15
CA PHE A 152 15.58 -18.26 -10.11
C PHE A 152 15.39 -19.68 -10.66
N GLN A 153 15.30 -19.85 -11.99
CA GLN A 153 15.16 -21.13 -12.66
C GLN A 153 13.93 -21.91 -12.15
N VAL A 154 12.80 -21.22 -12.02
CA VAL A 154 11.51 -21.78 -11.57
C VAL A 154 10.47 -21.71 -12.68
N ASP A 155 9.56 -22.68 -12.73
CA ASP A 155 8.50 -22.71 -13.74
C ASP A 155 7.36 -21.74 -13.41
N LYS A 156 7.07 -21.54 -12.13
CA LYS A 156 5.98 -20.70 -11.63
C LYS A 156 6.41 -19.94 -10.38
N ILE A 157 5.67 -18.88 -10.06
CA ILE A 157 5.86 -18.09 -8.82
C ILE A 157 4.53 -18.00 -8.05
N TYR A 158 4.59 -17.57 -6.78
CA TYR A 158 3.41 -17.16 -6.02
C TYR A 158 3.18 -15.67 -6.21
N LEU A 159 1.92 -15.25 -6.25
CA LEU A 159 1.53 -13.85 -6.40
C LEU A 159 0.71 -13.39 -5.20
N VAL A 160 1.21 -12.40 -4.47
CA VAL A 160 0.50 -11.74 -3.36
C VAL A 160 0.28 -10.29 -3.72
N CYS A 161 -0.96 -9.83 -3.66
CA CYS A 161 -1.37 -8.51 -4.10
C CYS A 161 -2.13 -7.78 -3.01
N HIS A 162 -1.95 -6.46 -2.95
CA HIS A 162 -2.69 -5.60 -2.04
C HIS A 162 -3.45 -4.51 -2.80
N SER A 163 -4.73 -4.28 -2.43
CA SER A 163 -5.53 -3.15 -2.92
C SER A 163 -5.54 -3.04 -4.45
N TYR A 164 -5.10 -1.92 -5.05
CA TYR A 164 -4.95 -1.78 -6.50
C TYR A 164 -4.12 -2.91 -7.13
N GLY A 165 -3.08 -3.38 -6.43
CA GLY A 165 -2.31 -4.54 -6.87
C GLY A 165 -3.16 -5.79 -7.10
N THR A 166 -4.31 -5.93 -6.42
CA THR A 166 -5.23 -7.05 -6.66
C THR A 166 -5.95 -6.94 -8.00
N TYR A 167 -6.25 -5.73 -8.46
CA TYR A 167 -6.83 -5.51 -9.80
C TYR A 167 -5.83 -5.90 -10.90
N VAL A 168 -4.57 -5.44 -10.76
CA VAL A 168 -3.48 -5.82 -11.67
C VAL A 168 -3.22 -7.33 -11.61
N GLY A 169 -3.08 -7.90 -10.40
CA GLY A 169 -2.77 -9.32 -10.20
C GLY A 169 -3.84 -10.24 -10.76
N MET A 170 -5.11 -9.92 -10.60
CA MET A 170 -6.21 -10.69 -11.19
C MET A 170 -6.16 -10.71 -12.73
N LYS A 171 -5.83 -9.56 -13.35
CA LYS A 171 -5.59 -9.50 -14.80
C LYS A 171 -4.38 -10.34 -15.22
N CYS A 172 -3.28 -10.28 -14.46
CA CYS A 172 -2.09 -11.10 -14.75
C CYS A 172 -2.38 -12.59 -14.72
N ILE A 173 -3.07 -13.08 -13.68
CA ILE A 173 -3.40 -14.51 -13.59
C ILE A 173 -4.46 -14.98 -14.59
N GLN A 174 -5.32 -14.08 -15.07
CA GLN A 174 -6.23 -14.36 -16.18
C GLN A 174 -5.47 -14.48 -17.52
N MET A 175 -4.49 -13.59 -17.76
CA MET A 175 -3.73 -13.56 -19.00
C MET A 175 -2.66 -14.66 -19.08
N ARG A 176 -2.04 -15.01 -17.95
CA ARG A 176 -0.90 -15.92 -17.87
C ARG A 176 -1.03 -16.90 -16.68
N PRO A 177 -2.08 -17.72 -16.60
CA PRO A 177 -2.28 -18.64 -15.48
C PRO A 177 -1.14 -19.67 -15.32
N GLU A 178 -0.44 -20.00 -16.41
CA GLU A 178 0.69 -20.93 -16.41
C GLU A 178 1.91 -20.41 -15.64
N ASP A 179 1.98 -19.10 -15.32
CA ASP A 179 3.12 -18.50 -14.65
C ASP A 179 3.00 -18.52 -13.11
N TYR A 180 1.83 -18.91 -12.58
CA TYR A 180 1.56 -18.78 -11.14
C TYR A 180 1.10 -20.10 -10.52
N TYR A 181 1.57 -20.39 -9.29
CA TYR A 181 1.08 -21.50 -8.46
C TYR A 181 -0.26 -21.16 -7.81
N ALA A 182 -0.34 -19.96 -7.24
CA ALA A 182 -1.52 -19.45 -6.57
C ALA A 182 -1.49 -17.92 -6.52
N TYR A 183 -2.66 -17.34 -6.32
CA TYR A 183 -2.88 -15.91 -6.10
C TYR A 183 -3.44 -15.68 -4.70
N VAL A 184 -2.93 -14.63 -4.03
CA VAL A 184 -3.47 -14.12 -2.76
C VAL A 184 -3.80 -12.65 -2.91
N GLY A 185 -5.04 -12.28 -2.70
CA GLY A 185 -5.49 -10.89 -2.65
C GLY A 185 -5.77 -10.44 -1.23
N THR A 186 -5.17 -9.32 -0.82
CA THR A 186 -5.48 -8.60 0.44
C THR A 186 -6.06 -7.24 0.08
N GLY A 187 -7.16 -6.83 0.71
CA GLY A 187 -7.89 -5.65 0.24
C GLY A 187 -8.38 -5.83 -1.20
N GLN A 188 -9.05 -6.96 -1.47
CA GLN A 188 -9.42 -7.41 -2.83
C GLN A 188 -10.40 -6.46 -3.50
N ILE A 189 -10.05 -5.98 -4.69
CA ILE A 189 -10.94 -5.24 -5.60
C ILE A 189 -12.00 -6.18 -6.18
N ALA A 190 -13.25 -5.70 -6.28
CA ALA A 190 -14.36 -6.41 -6.92
C ALA A 190 -15.11 -5.48 -7.89
N ASN A 191 -16.15 -4.77 -7.45
CA ASN A 191 -16.82 -3.72 -8.21
C ASN A 191 -16.63 -2.38 -7.50
N GLN A 192 -15.84 -1.49 -8.10
CA GLN A 192 -15.47 -0.25 -7.44
C GLN A 192 -16.61 0.77 -7.34
N GLN A 193 -17.56 0.76 -8.26
CA GLN A 193 -18.75 1.62 -8.17
C GLN A 193 -19.63 1.21 -6.98
N GLU A 194 -19.90 -0.09 -6.82
CA GLU A 194 -20.66 -0.62 -5.67
C GLU A 194 -19.88 -0.46 -4.35
N ASN A 195 -18.56 -0.65 -4.42
CA ASN A 195 -17.70 -0.42 -3.28
C ASN A 195 -17.77 1.04 -2.80
N GLU A 196 -17.75 2.00 -3.73
CA GLU A 196 -17.84 3.42 -3.41
C GLU A 196 -19.18 3.77 -2.73
N ARG A 197 -20.31 3.20 -3.20
CA ARG A 197 -21.59 3.36 -2.53
C ARG A 197 -21.58 2.88 -1.08
N LYS A 198 -20.99 1.70 -0.84
CA LYS A 198 -20.90 1.12 0.51
C LYS A 198 -20.01 1.93 1.44
N LEU A 199 -18.88 2.39 0.92
CA LEU A 199 -17.92 3.22 1.63
C LEU A 199 -18.55 4.54 2.07
N ILE A 200 -19.26 5.24 1.17
CA ILE A 200 -19.97 6.48 1.47
C ILE A 200 -21.09 6.22 2.51
N ALA A 201 -21.85 5.15 2.32
CA ALA A 201 -22.90 4.78 3.26
C ALA A 201 -22.36 4.54 4.67
N TYR A 202 -21.23 3.83 4.78
CA TYR A 202 -20.52 3.62 6.05
C TYR A 202 -20.06 4.95 6.67
N ALA A 203 -19.39 5.80 5.91
CA ALA A 203 -18.93 7.09 6.40
C ALA A 203 -20.08 7.99 6.89
N LEU A 204 -21.19 8.02 6.16
CA LEU A 204 -22.41 8.75 6.54
C LEU A 204 -23.07 8.18 7.81
N GLU A 205 -23.14 6.86 7.96
CA GLU A 205 -23.65 6.21 9.17
C GLU A 205 -22.83 6.60 10.39
N MET A 206 -21.50 6.50 10.27
CA MET A 206 -20.58 6.84 11.35
C MET A 206 -20.61 8.32 11.68
N ALA A 207 -20.69 9.21 10.69
CA ALA A 207 -20.82 10.65 10.89
C ALA A 207 -22.10 11.02 11.64
N LYS A 208 -23.23 10.38 11.31
CA LYS A 208 -24.51 10.55 12.04
C LYS A 208 -24.40 10.07 13.48
N LYS A 209 -23.81 8.90 13.70
CA LYS A 209 -23.62 8.31 15.04
C LYS A 209 -22.76 9.18 15.93
N ASP A 210 -21.71 9.79 15.35
CA ASP A 210 -20.78 10.69 16.04
C ASP A 210 -21.27 12.14 16.10
N SER A 211 -22.40 12.46 15.47
CA SER A 211 -22.94 13.84 15.33
C SER A 211 -21.91 14.79 14.71
N ASN A 212 -21.08 14.31 13.79
CA ASN A 212 -20.03 15.07 13.12
C ASN A 212 -20.61 15.84 11.95
N GLN A 213 -20.98 17.11 12.18
CA GLN A 213 -21.60 17.95 11.17
C GLN A 213 -20.65 18.25 9.99
N GLU A 214 -19.35 18.42 10.23
CA GLU A 214 -18.36 18.65 9.17
C GLU A 214 -18.33 17.48 8.19
N ALA A 215 -18.29 16.24 8.73
CA ALA A 215 -18.33 15.05 7.90
C ALA A 215 -19.62 14.95 7.07
N LEU A 216 -20.77 15.25 7.68
CA LEU A 216 -22.06 15.22 6.99
C LEU A 216 -22.12 16.25 5.87
N ASP A 217 -21.65 17.49 6.11
CA ASP A 217 -21.63 18.56 5.14
C ASP A 217 -20.69 18.25 3.97
N GLU A 218 -19.49 17.74 4.25
CA GLU A 218 -18.53 17.38 3.20
C GLU A 218 -18.99 16.15 2.39
N LEU A 219 -19.52 15.10 3.02
CA LEU A 219 -20.03 13.92 2.32
C LEU A 219 -21.24 14.25 1.44
N ALA A 220 -22.03 15.27 1.79
CA ALA A 220 -23.14 15.75 0.95
C ALA A 220 -22.67 16.36 -0.38
N LEU A 221 -21.40 16.77 -0.49
CA LEU A 221 -20.82 17.30 -1.73
C LEU A 221 -20.53 16.22 -2.78
N LEU A 222 -20.52 14.94 -2.39
CA LEU A 222 -20.15 13.84 -3.29
C LEU A 222 -21.15 13.67 -4.44
N GLY A 223 -22.45 13.89 -4.18
CA GLY A 223 -23.49 13.65 -5.17
C GLY A 223 -23.65 12.16 -5.53
N ASP A 224 -24.30 11.94 -6.66
CA ASP A 224 -24.61 10.58 -7.12
C ASP A 224 -23.45 9.98 -7.94
N LEU A 225 -23.35 8.65 -7.89
CA LEU A 225 -22.46 7.85 -8.73
C LEU A 225 -23.14 7.46 -10.05
N PRO A 226 -22.40 7.29 -11.16
CA PRO A 226 -20.94 7.43 -11.29
C PRO A 226 -20.49 8.89 -11.36
N TYR A 227 -19.22 9.13 -10.95
CA TYR A 227 -18.63 10.47 -11.08
C TYR A 227 -18.07 10.69 -12.48
N ASP A 228 -18.01 11.97 -12.90
CA ASP A 228 -17.33 12.36 -14.14
C ASP A 228 -15.81 12.29 -13.99
N LYS A 229 -15.10 11.97 -15.08
CA LYS A 229 -13.63 11.84 -15.08
C LYS A 229 -12.91 13.11 -14.58
N THR A 230 -13.48 14.28 -14.79
CA THR A 230 -12.91 15.58 -14.39
C THR A 230 -13.01 15.86 -12.88
N ASP A 231 -13.87 15.13 -12.15
CA ASP A 231 -14.19 15.41 -10.74
C ASP A 231 -14.00 14.19 -9.83
N PHE A 232 -13.90 12.98 -10.39
CA PHE A 232 -13.83 11.74 -9.59
C PHE A 232 -12.70 11.75 -8.57
N GLY A 233 -11.51 12.29 -8.92
CA GLY A 233 -10.34 12.29 -8.06
C GLY A 233 -10.57 13.03 -6.75
N ASN A 234 -11.18 14.21 -6.80
CA ASN A 234 -11.54 14.99 -5.61
C ASN A 234 -12.60 14.26 -4.76
N LYS A 235 -13.61 13.69 -5.40
CA LYS A 235 -14.69 12.96 -4.71
C LYS A 235 -14.18 11.69 -4.04
N ILE A 236 -13.34 10.91 -4.72
CA ILE A 236 -12.68 9.75 -4.14
C ILE A 236 -11.80 10.16 -2.95
N SER A 237 -11.03 11.21 -3.06
CA SER A 237 -10.20 11.70 -1.95
C SER A 237 -11.04 12.09 -0.74
N LEU A 238 -12.17 12.74 -0.98
CA LEU A 238 -13.10 13.16 0.07
C LEU A 238 -13.79 11.96 0.75
N SER A 239 -14.26 10.99 -0.01
CA SER A 239 -14.87 9.78 0.54
C SER A 239 -13.85 8.95 1.34
N ARG A 240 -12.59 8.83 0.86
CA ARG A 240 -11.49 8.15 1.57
C ARG A 240 -11.09 8.87 2.86
N LYS A 241 -11.08 10.22 2.89
CA LYS A 241 -10.84 11.02 4.10
C LYS A 241 -11.73 10.53 5.24
N TRP A 242 -13.03 10.52 5.03
CA TRP A 242 -13.98 10.19 6.09
C TRP A 242 -14.06 8.70 6.40
N THR A 243 -13.92 7.84 5.41
CA THR A 243 -13.85 6.40 5.65
C THR A 243 -12.63 6.04 6.50
N THR A 244 -11.47 6.64 6.20
CA THR A 244 -10.24 6.46 6.97
C THR A 244 -10.40 7.02 8.39
N TYR A 245 -10.98 8.21 8.54
CA TYR A 245 -11.24 8.83 9.85
C TYR A 245 -12.09 7.92 10.76
N TYR A 246 -13.03 7.19 10.20
CA TYR A 246 -13.87 6.24 10.94
C TYR A 246 -13.29 4.80 11.02
N GLY A 247 -12.02 4.62 10.70
CA GLY A 247 -11.32 3.35 10.89
C GLY A 247 -11.48 2.32 9.76
N GLY A 248 -12.05 2.73 8.62
CA GLY A 248 -12.25 1.83 7.47
C GLY A 248 -10.98 1.49 6.69
N ALA A 249 -9.88 2.22 6.89
CA ALA A 249 -8.58 1.93 6.30
C ALA A 249 -7.64 1.17 7.25
N MET A 250 -7.70 1.47 8.55
CA MET A 250 -6.99 0.73 9.61
C MET A 250 -7.90 0.60 10.83
N TYR A 251 -8.05 -0.62 11.32
CA TYR A 251 -8.96 -0.92 12.42
C TYR A 251 -8.62 -0.13 13.69
N GLY A 252 -9.62 0.58 14.22
CA GLY A 252 -9.47 1.39 15.44
C GLY A 252 -8.55 2.61 15.29
N ARG A 253 -8.20 3.04 14.08
CA ARG A 253 -7.39 4.24 13.81
C ARG A 253 -8.15 5.19 12.88
N ASP A 254 -7.94 6.49 13.09
CA ASP A 254 -8.53 7.59 12.33
C ASP A 254 -7.66 8.06 11.15
N ASN A 255 -6.50 7.44 10.96
CA ASN A 255 -5.56 7.76 9.90
C ASN A 255 -4.57 6.61 9.62
N VAL A 256 -3.82 6.74 8.53
CA VAL A 256 -2.75 5.81 8.11
C VAL A 256 -1.34 6.40 8.29
N ASN A 257 -1.19 7.47 9.06
CA ASN A 257 0.09 8.19 9.21
C ASN A 257 1.23 7.31 9.75
N CYS A 258 0.91 6.23 10.47
CA CYS A 258 1.91 5.28 10.94
C CYS A 258 2.67 4.62 9.78
N LEU A 259 2.03 4.35 8.62
CA LEU A 259 2.67 3.77 7.46
C LEU A 259 3.68 4.76 6.82
N TYR A 260 3.30 6.03 6.69
CA TYR A 260 4.21 7.08 6.20
C TYR A 260 5.37 7.32 7.18
N ALA A 261 5.11 7.29 8.49
CA ALA A 261 6.16 7.40 9.50
C ALA A 261 7.14 6.22 9.42
N GLU A 262 6.64 5.00 9.22
CA GLU A 262 7.49 3.84 9.00
C GLU A 262 8.29 3.97 7.69
N ALA A 263 7.67 4.34 6.58
CA ALA A 263 8.36 4.57 5.31
C ALA A 263 9.51 5.59 5.46
N LEU A 264 9.30 6.63 6.29
CA LEU A 264 10.32 7.65 6.55
C LEU A 264 11.48 7.12 7.40
N ILE A 265 11.24 6.29 8.42
CA ILE A 265 12.29 5.86 9.37
C ILE A 265 12.98 4.55 8.98
N ARG A 266 12.37 3.71 8.15
CA ARG A 266 12.92 2.41 7.76
C ARG A 266 14.15 2.55 6.84
N PRO A 267 15.07 1.57 6.89
CA PRO A 267 16.33 1.63 6.11
C PRO A 267 16.14 1.38 4.62
N GLU A 268 15.03 0.78 4.20
CA GLU A 268 14.80 0.36 2.83
C GLU A 268 14.82 1.54 1.85
N TYR A 269 14.31 2.71 2.26
CA TYR A 269 14.35 3.93 1.46
C TYR A 269 15.31 4.95 2.04
N SER A 270 16.15 5.56 1.18
CA SER A 270 16.88 6.79 1.50
C SER A 270 15.91 7.98 1.59
N LEU A 271 16.43 9.15 1.97
CA LEU A 271 15.63 10.38 1.92
C LEU A 271 15.17 10.70 0.50
N MET A 272 16.02 10.46 -0.51
CA MET A 272 15.67 10.68 -1.91
C MET A 272 14.58 9.70 -2.37
N ASP A 273 14.69 8.41 -2.01
CA ASP A 273 13.67 7.42 -2.33
C ASP A 273 12.33 7.78 -1.69
N PHE A 274 12.33 8.31 -0.45
CA PHE A 274 11.11 8.80 0.20
C PHE A 274 10.53 10.04 -0.51
N MET A 275 11.37 10.95 -1.02
CA MET A 275 10.90 12.06 -1.84
C MET A 275 10.33 11.57 -3.18
N HIS A 276 10.90 10.52 -3.76
CA HIS A 276 10.37 9.88 -4.96
C HIS A 276 9.06 9.15 -4.69
N PHE A 277 8.89 8.56 -3.50
CA PHE A 277 7.61 8.01 -3.05
C PHE A 277 6.50 9.08 -3.12
N LEU A 278 6.73 10.25 -2.49
CA LEU A 278 5.74 11.33 -2.50
C LEU A 278 5.47 11.89 -3.91
N LYS A 279 6.52 12.04 -4.74
CA LYS A 279 6.37 12.51 -6.13
C LYS A 279 5.66 11.47 -7.01
N GLY A 280 5.89 10.19 -6.76
CA GLY A 280 5.19 9.10 -7.44
C GLY A 280 3.70 9.13 -7.14
N GLU A 281 3.32 9.34 -5.87
CA GLU A 281 1.91 9.57 -5.54
C GLU A 281 1.34 10.74 -6.34
N ASP A 282 2.04 11.89 -6.40
CA ASP A 282 1.58 13.06 -7.16
C ASP A 282 1.34 12.75 -8.65
N LEU A 283 2.16 11.88 -9.28
CA LEU A 283 1.95 11.48 -10.67
C LEU A 283 0.61 10.77 -10.88
N TYR A 284 0.19 9.97 -9.93
CA TYR A 284 -1.07 9.21 -9.99
C TYR A 284 -2.27 9.95 -9.39
N TYR A 285 -2.05 11.01 -8.60
CA TYR A 285 -3.08 11.72 -7.83
C TYR A 285 -3.17 13.22 -8.19
N SER A 286 -2.68 13.60 -9.37
CA SER A 286 -2.65 14.99 -9.81
C SER A 286 -4.03 15.62 -10.07
N ASN A 287 -5.11 14.83 -9.96
CA ASN A 287 -6.51 15.24 -10.24
C ASN A 287 -6.68 15.87 -11.64
N THR A 288 -5.96 15.34 -12.61
CA THR A 288 -6.03 15.75 -14.01
C THR A 288 -6.70 14.67 -14.84
N GLU A 289 -7.05 14.99 -16.08
CA GLU A 289 -7.54 14.01 -17.05
C GLU A 289 -6.53 12.86 -17.32
N ARG A 290 -5.31 13.00 -16.82
CA ARG A 290 -4.20 12.05 -16.96
C ARG A 290 -4.15 10.95 -15.91
N ASP A 291 -4.98 11.00 -14.87
CA ASP A 291 -5.07 9.98 -13.81
C ASP A 291 -5.70 8.68 -14.35
N GLN A 292 -5.14 8.13 -15.43
CA GLN A 292 -5.76 7.04 -16.19
C GLN A 292 -5.89 5.75 -15.36
N ALA A 293 -4.84 5.32 -14.67
CA ALA A 293 -4.89 4.10 -13.86
C ALA A 293 -5.91 4.20 -12.70
N ARG A 294 -6.06 5.38 -12.09
CA ARG A 294 -7.08 5.61 -11.07
C ARG A 294 -8.49 5.63 -11.65
N TRP A 295 -8.65 6.20 -12.85
CA TRP A 295 -9.93 6.19 -13.55
C TRP A 295 -10.35 4.77 -13.95
N GLU A 296 -9.40 3.96 -14.45
CA GLU A 296 -9.63 2.55 -14.75
C GLU A 296 -10.01 1.78 -13.49
N LEU A 297 -9.28 1.96 -12.40
CA LEU A 297 -9.61 1.37 -11.11
C LEU A 297 -11.01 1.78 -10.64
N PHE A 298 -11.36 3.07 -10.71
CA PHE A 298 -12.67 3.55 -10.28
C PHE A 298 -13.83 2.92 -11.05
N ASN A 299 -13.60 2.53 -12.31
CA ASN A 299 -14.57 1.84 -13.15
C ASN A 299 -14.41 0.33 -13.19
N ALA A 300 -13.47 -0.26 -12.41
CA ALA A 300 -13.23 -1.68 -12.40
C ALA A 300 -14.47 -2.46 -11.93
N ASN A 301 -14.84 -3.48 -12.72
CA ASN A 301 -15.91 -4.42 -12.40
C ASN A 301 -15.44 -5.85 -12.69
N LEU A 302 -14.83 -6.49 -11.71
CA LEU A 302 -14.29 -7.85 -11.88
C LEU A 302 -15.35 -8.92 -12.06
N TYR A 303 -16.62 -8.66 -11.75
CA TYR A 303 -17.70 -9.57 -12.08
C TYR A 303 -17.85 -9.77 -13.59
N GLU A 304 -17.61 -8.70 -14.36
CA GLU A 304 -17.69 -8.71 -15.82
C GLU A 304 -16.33 -8.99 -16.47
N GLU A 305 -15.26 -8.38 -15.93
CA GLU A 305 -13.92 -8.46 -16.51
C GLU A 305 -13.25 -9.83 -16.27
N ILE A 306 -13.43 -10.41 -15.07
CA ILE A 306 -12.75 -11.64 -14.65
C ILE A 306 -13.74 -12.56 -13.91
N PRO A 307 -14.69 -13.18 -14.63
CA PRO A 307 -15.65 -14.11 -14.03
C PRO A 307 -15.03 -15.46 -13.66
N SER A 308 -13.84 -15.78 -14.19
CA SER A 308 -13.14 -17.03 -13.91
C SER A 308 -11.64 -16.91 -14.03
N VAL A 309 -10.92 -17.76 -13.28
CA VAL A 309 -9.46 -17.94 -13.34
C VAL A 309 -9.10 -19.41 -13.32
N GLU A 310 -7.90 -19.78 -13.79
CA GLU A 310 -7.46 -21.17 -13.95
C GLU A 310 -6.50 -21.65 -12.85
N ILE A 311 -6.23 -20.81 -11.84
CA ILE A 311 -5.34 -21.13 -10.73
C ILE A 311 -6.05 -20.98 -9.38
N PRO A 312 -5.54 -21.59 -8.31
CA PRO A 312 -6.03 -21.38 -6.96
C PRO A 312 -5.96 -19.92 -6.52
N ILE A 313 -7.03 -19.42 -5.87
CA ILE A 313 -7.12 -18.05 -5.35
C ILE A 313 -7.51 -18.03 -3.87
N TYR A 314 -6.90 -17.11 -3.14
CA TYR A 314 -7.16 -16.86 -1.72
C TYR A 314 -7.43 -15.37 -1.52
N PHE A 315 -8.59 -15.03 -0.98
CA PHE A 315 -8.91 -13.65 -0.59
C PHE A 315 -8.78 -13.53 0.92
N VAL A 316 -7.77 -12.80 1.38
CA VAL A 316 -7.49 -12.54 2.80
C VAL A 316 -7.98 -11.13 3.12
N GLN A 317 -9.18 -11.01 3.69
CA GLN A 317 -9.91 -9.75 3.73
C GLN A 317 -10.23 -9.33 5.16
N GLY A 318 -9.88 -8.10 5.54
CA GLY A 318 -10.31 -7.52 6.82
C GLY A 318 -11.83 -7.36 6.88
N ARG A 319 -12.45 -7.80 7.98
CA ARG A 319 -13.92 -7.66 8.16
C ARG A 319 -14.36 -6.20 8.28
N ASN A 320 -13.46 -5.33 8.68
CA ASN A 320 -13.68 -3.89 8.84
C ASN A 320 -13.06 -3.07 7.70
N ASP A 321 -12.70 -3.73 6.59
CA ASP A 321 -12.27 -3.05 5.39
C ASP A 321 -13.46 -2.36 4.71
N PHE A 322 -13.41 -1.03 4.65
CA PHE A 322 -14.35 -0.19 3.92
C PHE A 322 -13.69 0.58 2.77
N ILE A 323 -12.38 0.41 2.56
CA ILE A 323 -11.70 0.93 1.37
C ILE A 323 -11.98 0.02 0.16
N THR A 324 -11.84 -1.30 0.36
CA THR A 324 -12.31 -2.35 -0.55
C THR A 324 -13.20 -3.28 0.26
N SER A 325 -14.49 -2.95 0.31
CA SER A 325 -15.36 -3.47 1.35
C SER A 325 -15.42 -5.00 1.40
N TYR A 326 -15.34 -5.57 2.60
CA TYR A 326 -15.49 -7.00 2.82
C TYR A 326 -16.72 -7.57 2.10
N GLY A 327 -17.85 -6.86 2.14
CA GLY A 327 -19.08 -7.34 1.52
C GLY A 327 -19.06 -7.37 -0.02
N GLU A 328 -18.25 -6.54 -0.70
CA GLU A 328 -18.05 -6.65 -2.15
C GLU A 328 -17.07 -7.77 -2.49
N CYS A 329 -16.00 -7.91 -1.71
CA CYS A 329 -15.08 -9.02 -1.83
C CYS A 329 -15.79 -10.38 -1.65
N GLU A 330 -16.61 -10.52 -0.60
CA GLU A 330 -17.38 -11.73 -0.31
C GLU A 330 -18.37 -12.06 -1.45
N LYS A 331 -19.07 -11.05 -1.97
CA LYS A 331 -19.97 -11.23 -3.09
C LYS A 331 -19.21 -11.71 -4.33
N TYR A 332 -18.09 -11.07 -4.70
CA TYR A 332 -17.26 -11.47 -5.82
C TYR A 332 -16.70 -12.89 -5.62
N PHE A 333 -16.26 -13.24 -4.42
CA PHE A 333 -15.80 -14.58 -4.08
C PHE A 333 -16.85 -15.65 -4.38
N HIS A 334 -18.12 -15.38 -4.12
CA HIS A 334 -19.19 -16.35 -4.42
C HIS A 334 -19.42 -16.53 -5.92
N GLU A 335 -19.23 -15.48 -6.71
CA GLU A 335 -19.51 -15.49 -8.16
C GLU A 335 -18.34 -16.01 -9.00
N ILE A 336 -17.09 -15.63 -8.70
CA ILE A 336 -15.92 -16.04 -9.47
C ILE A 336 -15.73 -17.55 -9.51
N GLN A 337 -15.36 -18.09 -10.66
CA GLN A 337 -14.99 -19.49 -10.83
C GLN A 337 -13.49 -19.67 -10.74
N ALA A 338 -13.03 -20.66 -9.97
CA ALA A 338 -11.62 -21.03 -9.85
C ALA A 338 -11.50 -22.52 -9.50
N PRO A 339 -10.38 -23.21 -9.83
CA PRO A 339 -10.16 -24.61 -9.47
C PRO A 339 -10.14 -24.84 -7.96
N HIS A 340 -9.66 -23.87 -7.22
CA HIS A 340 -9.76 -23.76 -5.77
C HIS A 340 -9.92 -22.30 -5.38
N LYS A 341 -10.80 -22.01 -4.43
CA LYS A 341 -10.95 -20.66 -3.88
C LYS A 341 -11.26 -20.69 -2.39
N GLU A 342 -10.64 -19.78 -1.65
CA GLU A 342 -10.89 -19.62 -0.22
C GLU A 342 -11.01 -18.12 0.13
N LEU A 343 -12.07 -17.75 0.85
CA LEU A 343 -12.21 -16.43 1.48
C LEU A 343 -11.86 -16.55 2.96
N ILE A 344 -10.86 -15.84 3.40
CA ILE A 344 -10.34 -15.87 4.77
C ILE A 344 -10.59 -14.51 5.43
N PRO A 345 -11.68 -14.39 6.19
CA PRO A 345 -11.99 -13.13 6.87
C PRO A 345 -11.11 -12.93 8.11
N ILE A 346 -10.50 -11.77 8.21
CA ILE A 346 -9.67 -11.38 9.35
C ILE A 346 -10.47 -10.44 10.27
N SER A 347 -10.68 -10.86 11.52
CA SER A 347 -11.39 -10.06 12.53
C SER A 347 -10.51 -8.93 13.05
N GLU A 348 -11.15 -7.81 13.49
CA GLU A 348 -10.45 -6.63 13.99
C GLU A 348 -9.32 -6.18 13.06
N CYS A 349 -9.61 -6.15 11.77
CA CYS A 349 -8.71 -5.80 10.69
C CYS A 349 -9.49 -5.03 9.63
N ALA A 350 -8.88 -3.99 9.07
CA ALA A 350 -9.44 -3.22 7.98
C ALA A 350 -8.68 -3.50 6.67
N HIS A 351 -8.21 -2.45 5.98
CA HIS A 351 -7.67 -2.56 4.62
C HIS A 351 -6.27 -3.16 4.53
N ASN A 352 -5.51 -3.20 5.66
CA ASN A 352 -4.10 -3.57 5.64
C ASN A 352 -3.81 -4.88 6.43
N PRO A 353 -4.35 -6.05 6.04
CA PRO A 353 -4.20 -7.29 6.83
C PRO A 353 -2.75 -7.66 7.11
N ILE A 354 -1.83 -7.45 6.17
CA ILE A 354 -0.40 -7.78 6.32
C ILE A 354 0.24 -7.00 7.47
N VAL A 355 -0.17 -5.74 7.67
CA VAL A 355 0.34 -4.86 8.73
C VAL A 355 -0.45 -5.06 10.03
N GLU A 356 -1.78 -5.16 9.94
CA GLU A 356 -2.67 -5.20 11.10
C GLU A 356 -2.69 -6.57 11.80
N LYS A 357 -2.49 -7.65 11.03
CA LYS A 357 -2.58 -9.06 11.49
C LYS A 357 -1.48 -9.91 10.82
N THR A 358 -0.25 -9.48 11.00
CA THR A 358 0.96 -10.04 10.35
C THR A 358 1.08 -11.56 10.54
N ASP A 359 0.88 -12.04 11.77
CA ASP A 359 1.04 -13.45 12.09
C ASP A 359 -0.04 -14.30 11.41
N ASP A 360 -1.30 -13.83 11.39
CA ASP A 360 -2.42 -14.53 10.74
C ASP A 360 -2.17 -14.65 9.23
N VAL A 361 -1.72 -13.56 8.58
CA VAL A 361 -1.43 -13.58 7.14
C VAL A 361 -0.22 -14.46 6.83
N SER A 362 0.80 -14.43 7.66
CA SER A 362 1.98 -15.29 7.51
C SER A 362 1.62 -16.77 7.64
N ASP A 363 0.79 -17.13 8.62
CA ASP A 363 0.29 -18.50 8.81
C ASP A 363 -0.50 -18.98 7.58
N ILE A 364 -1.36 -18.14 7.02
CA ILE A 364 -2.11 -18.45 5.81
C ILE A 364 -1.17 -18.72 4.62
N LEU A 365 -0.17 -17.86 4.40
CA LEU A 365 0.78 -18.04 3.29
C LEU A 365 1.59 -19.31 3.43
N ILE A 366 2.07 -19.62 4.64
CA ILE A 366 2.98 -20.75 4.88
C ILE A 366 2.22 -22.07 4.96
N ASN A 367 1.10 -22.11 5.69
CA ASN A 367 0.41 -23.34 6.02
C ASN A 367 -0.76 -23.69 5.07
N LYS A 368 -1.13 -22.77 4.17
CA LYS A 368 -2.17 -23.04 3.15
C LYS A 368 -1.64 -22.80 1.74
N VAL A 369 -1.20 -21.57 1.44
CA VAL A 369 -0.87 -21.16 0.07
C VAL A 369 0.39 -21.86 -0.45
N LEU A 370 1.45 -21.93 0.33
CA LEU A 370 2.72 -22.61 -0.04
C LEU A 370 2.52 -24.09 -0.38
N LEU A 371 1.51 -24.73 0.22
CA LEU A 371 1.19 -26.14 -0.03
C LEU A 371 0.43 -26.37 -1.34
N THR A 372 -0.02 -25.30 -1.99
CA THR A 372 -0.70 -25.34 -3.29
C THR A 372 0.36 -25.43 -4.40
N LYS A 373 0.40 -26.57 -5.10
CA LYS A 373 1.35 -26.84 -6.21
C LYS A 373 0.62 -27.41 -7.41
#